data_abf9cb3ee4c2b43c47a89be1a270ed97
#
_entry.id   abf9cb3ee4c2b43c47a89be1a270ed97
#
_cell.length_a   1.000
_cell.length_b   1.000
_cell.length_c   1.000
_cell.angle_alpha   90.00
_cell.angle_beta   90.00
_cell.angle_gamma   90.00
#
_symmetry.space_group_name_H-M   'P 1'
#
loop_
_entity.id
_entity.type
_entity.pdbx_description
1 polymer ?
#
loop_
_entity_poly.entity_id
_entity_poly.type
_entity_poly.pdbx_seq_one_letter_code
_entity_poly.pdbx_strand_id
1 'polypeptide(L)'
;MPWQGVSPMDLRRLFARAYVAGGLSMTELCEHYGISRKTGYKWAARFELQGLEGLGDHSRRPHHSPRATGAAVTHALCDARRRHPTWGARKLLAGLRRTRPTWPWPAPSTGSALLKAHGLVRTPRCRRRGHASPSPLAPATRPNDVWTTDFKGEFRLGDRTYCYPLTLRDLHSRLVLRCDALPEKSGRLVRPCFERAFRDHGLPERLRSDNGGPFAAPGLTRLSHLSVWWLRLGIQPERIALGHPEQNGAHEQFHRVLKAETARPPAAHLAAQQRRFRHFCGEYNTARPHEALGDATPASCYAASPRPYPTRLPPLEYPGHWDVRRVASTGQVSWAGGPLYLTEVLGGEHVAFEEVDDGLWMLHFATIRLARFEARTRTLTPVPYA
;
A
#
# COMPACT_ATOMS: atom_id res chain seq x y z
N MET A 1 -24.40 41.82 8.64
CA MET A 1 -23.09 42.24 8.10
C MET A 1 -22.03 41.56 8.91
N PRO A 2 -21.17 40.68 8.36
CA PRO A 2 -20.07 40.17 9.10
C PRO A 2 -19.08 41.32 9.38
N TRP A 3 -18.67 41.40 10.61
CA TRP A 3 -17.66 42.36 11.06
C TRP A 3 -16.36 42.13 10.28
N GLN A 4 -15.91 43.12 9.51
CA GLN A 4 -14.58 43.07 8.91
C GLN A 4 -13.57 43.20 10.07
N GLY A 5 -13.00 42.07 10.49
CA GLY A 5 -11.92 42.06 11.45
C GLY A 5 -10.70 42.76 10.86
N VAL A 6 -10.42 43.96 11.31
CA VAL A 6 -9.21 44.71 10.93
C VAL A 6 -8.02 43.93 11.44
N SER A 7 -7.07 43.56 10.55
CA SER A 7 -5.89 42.80 10.97
C SER A 7 -5.03 43.62 11.97
N PRO A 8 -4.30 42.96 12.90
CA PRO A 8 -3.37 43.69 13.79
C PRO A 8 -2.35 44.55 13.04
N MET A 9 -1.98 44.17 11.84
CA MET A 9 -1.07 44.92 10.98
C MET A 9 -1.72 46.22 10.47
N ASP A 10 -3.00 46.13 10.06
CA ASP A 10 -3.72 47.32 9.59
C ASP A 10 -3.97 48.32 10.72
N LEU A 11 -4.26 47.84 11.92
CA LEU A 11 -4.35 48.70 13.10
C LEU A 11 -3.02 49.44 13.40
N ARG A 12 -1.88 48.74 13.28
CA ARG A 12 -0.56 49.36 13.43
C ARG A 12 -0.26 50.38 12.34
N ARG A 13 -0.68 50.15 11.12
CA ARG A 13 -0.56 51.12 10.01
C ARG A 13 -1.40 52.35 10.24
N LEU A 14 -2.63 52.20 10.71
CA LEU A 14 -3.51 53.29 11.06
C LEU A 14 -2.93 54.11 12.24
N PHE A 15 -2.44 53.44 13.29
CA PHE A 15 -1.75 54.07 14.41
C PHE A 15 -0.53 54.88 13.94
N ALA A 16 0.34 54.28 13.10
CA ALA A 16 1.53 54.99 12.61
C ALA A 16 1.16 56.20 11.73
N ARG A 17 0.11 56.12 10.91
CA ARG A 17 -0.41 57.26 10.14
C ARG A 17 -0.90 58.37 11.05
N ALA A 18 -1.70 58.05 12.07
CA ALA A 18 -2.22 59.05 13.02
C ALA A 18 -1.10 59.66 13.86
N TYR A 19 -0.06 58.90 14.23
CA TYR A 19 1.14 59.38 14.89
C TYR A 19 1.88 60.42 14.04
N VAL A 20 2.11 60.17 12.78
CA VAL A 20 2.79 61.09 11.85
C VAL A 20 1.97 62.37 11.60
N ALA A 21 0.64 62.24 11.54
CA ALA A 21 -0.24 63.39 11.36
C ALA A 21 -0.20 64.41 12.51
N GLY A 22 0.24 64.04 13.71
CA GLY A 22 0.57 64.96 14.83
C GLY A 22 -0.63 65.65 15.47
N GLY A 23 -1.85 65.23 15.22
CA GLY A 23 -3.06 65.84 15.74
C GLY A 23 -3.46 65.44 17.18
N LEU A 24 -2.85 64.36 17.71
CA LEU A 24 -3.15 63.79 19.01
C LEU A 24 -1.88 63.60 19.83
N SER A 25 -1.96 63.79 21.13
CA SER A 25 -0.87 63.38 22.04
C SER A 25 -0.71 61.85 22.05
N MET A 26 0.46 61.32 22.40
CA MET A 26 0.70 59.89 22.51
C MET A 26 -0.29 59.21 23.46
N THR A 27 -0.75 59.89 24.50
CA THR A 27 -1.72 59.38 25.46
C THR A 27 -3.09 59.17 24.79
N GLU A 28 -3.61 60.19 24.14
CA GLU A 28 -4.87 60.16 23.43
C GLU A 28 -4.85 59.15 22.29
N LEU A 29 -3.73 59.07 21.55
CA LEU A 29 -3.55 58.11 20.48
C LEU A 29 -3.59 56.66 21.00
N CYS A 30 -2.93 56.38 22.11
CA CYS A 30 -2.94 55.04 22.73
C CYS A 30 -4.31 54.68 23.28
N GLU A 31 -5.04 55.64 23.87
CA GLU A 31 -6.43 55.44 24.30
C GLU A 31 -7.35 55.12 23.12
N HIS A 32 -7.23 55.86 22.03
CA HIS A 32 -8.02 55.66 20.81
C HIS A 32 -7.85 54.25 20.20
N TYR A 33 -6.60 53.73 20.22
CA TYR A 33 -6.31 52.39 19.68
C TYR A 33 -6.36 51.27 20.74
N GLY A 34 -6.71 51.58 22.01
CA GLY A 34 -6.82 50.59 23.08
C GLY A 34 -5.48 49.92 23.44
N ILE A 35 -4.35 50.61 23.33
CA ILE A 35 -3.01 50.09 23.61
C ILE A 35 -2.33 50.88 24.75
N SER A 36 -1.39 50.21 25.43
CA SER A 36 -0.59 50.90 26.44
C SER A 36 0.38 51.91 25.80
N ARG A 37 0.72 52.98 26.51
CA ARG A 37 1.72 53.97 26.06
C ARG A 37 3.07 53.33 25.73
N LYS A 38 3.49 52.32 26.49
CA LYS A 38 4.71 51.51 26.18
C LYS A 38 4.61 50.84 24.79
N THR A 39 3.44 50.33 24.44
CA THR A 39 3.19 49.74 23.13
C THR A 39 3.15 50.80 22.03
N GLY A 40 2.55 51.97 22.29
CA GLY A 40 2.53 53.09 21.35
C GLY A 40 3.94 53.59 21.02
N TYR A 41 4.74 53.90 22.01
CA TYR A 41 6.15 54.33 21.81
C TYR A 41 6.98 53.27 21.10
N LYS A 42 6.76 51.98 21.40
CA LYS A 42 7.42 50.88 20.69
C LYS A 42 7.12 50.88 19.18
N TRP A 43 5.85 51.10 18.83
CA TRP A 43 5.48 51.08 17.40
C TRP A 43 5.90 52.37 16.69
N ALA A 44 5.83 53.52 17.37
CA ALA A 44 6.34 54.79 16.84
C ALA A 44 7.84 54.70 16.54
N ALA A 45 8.67 54.30 17.51
CA ALA A 45 10.11 54.13 17.32
C ALA A 45 10.49 53.15 16.20
N ARG A 46 9.75 52.04 16.07
CA ARG A 46 10.00 51.07 14.98
C ARG A 46 9.62 51.62 13.62
N PHE A 47 8.53 52.40 13.57
CA PHE A 47 8.11 53.06 12.34
C PHE A 47 9.11 54.15 11.92
N GLU A 48 9.63 54.95 12.86
CA GLU A 48 10.65 55.96 12.59
C GLU A 48 11.95 55.36 12.06
N LEU A 49 12.39 54.20 12.62
CA LEU A 49 13.62 53.51 12.22
C LEU A 49 13.54 52.72 10.92
N GLN A 50 12.39 52.07 10.65
CA GLN A 50 12.27 51.06 9.60
C GLN A 50 11.03 51.26 8.69
N GLY A 51 10.30 52.36 8.87
CA GLY A 51 9.07 52.62 8.13
C GLY A 51 8.01 51.54 8.36
N LEU A 52 7.24 51.24 7.33
CA LEU A 52 6.16 50.24 7.40
C LEU A 52 6.64 48.82 7.69
N GLU A 53 7.87 48.48 7.38
CA GLU A 53 8.45 47.16 7.67
C GLU A 53 8.67 46.97 9.17
N GLY A 54 8.96 48.03 9.92
CA GLY A 54 9.12 48.00 11.36
C GLY A 54 7.85 47.66 12.15
N LEU A 55 6.67 47.79 11.52
CA LEU A 55 5.39 47.43 12.12
C LEU A 55 5.14 45.93 12.16
N GLY A 56 5.98 45.12 11.49
CA GLY A 56 5.95 43.68 11.51
C GLY A 56 6.33 43.08 12.85
N ASP A 57 5.79 41.89 13.16
CA ASP A 57 6.20 41.18 14.37
C ASP A 57 7.60 40.57 14.15
N HIS A 58 8.54 40.89 15.04
CA HIS A 58 9.83 40.21 15.05
C HIS A 58 9.68 38.76 15.54
N SER A 59 10.52 37.88 15.02
CA SER A 59 10.61 36.53 15.52
C SER A 59 10.88 36.50 17.03
N ARG A 60 10.05 35.76 17.76
CA ARG A 60 10.24 35.52 19.20
C ARG A 60 11.18 34.36 19.50
N ARG A 61 11.83 33.81 18.46
CA ARG A 61 12.80 32.72 18.63
C ARG A 61 14.01 33.22 19.41
N PRO A 62 14.50 32.45 20.38
CA PRO A 62 15.76 32.73 21.05
C PRO A 62 16.89 32.87 20.03
N HIS A 63 17.77 33.86 20.20
CA HIS A 63 18.95 34.03 19.35
C HIS A 63 19.95 32.87 19.50
N HIS A 64 19.96 32.24 20.67
CA HIS A 64 20.77 31.04 20.93
C HIS A 64 19.90 29.88 21.38
N SER A 65 20.09 28.72 20.78
CA SER A 65 19.33 27.50 21.08
C SER A 65 20.31 26.35 21.30
N PRO A 66 20.75 26.10 22.55
CA PRO A 66 21.77 25.07 22.84
C PRO A 66 21.40 23.66 22.42
N ARG A 67 20.06 23.37 22.31
CA ARG A 67 19.53 22.09 21.91
C ARG A 67 19.16 22.00 20.42
N ALA A 68 19.62 22.97 19.61
CA ALA A 68 19.41 22.95 18.19
C ALA A 68 20.11 21.73 17.55
N THR A 69 19.43 21.07 16.60
CA THR A 69 20.05 19.98 15.85
C THR A 69 21.24 20.51 15.05
N GLY A 70 22.40 19.88 15.19
CA GLY A 70 23.63 20.29 14.52
C GLY A 70 23.50 20.33 13.00
N ALA A 71 24.25 21.23 12.36
CA ALA A 71 24.20 21.44 10.90
C ALA A 71 24.50 20.16 10.10
N ALA A 72 25.46 19.35 10.53
CA ALA A 72 25.82 18.08 9.86
C ALA A 72 24.64 17.09 9.83
N VAL A 73 23.91 16.97 10.95
CA VAL A 73 22.73 16.09 11.08
C VAL A 73 21.59 16.61 10.20
N THR A 74 21.36 17.93 10.21
CA THR A 74 20.34 18.57 9.36
C THR A 74 20.64 18.38 7.88
N HIS A 75 21.89 18.55 7.47
CA HIS A 75 22.33 18.35 6.08
C HIS A 75 22.13 16.91 5.64
N ALA A 76 22.55 15.93 6.45
CA ALA A 76 22.37 14.51 6.17
C ALA A 76 20.88 14.12 6.04
N LEU A 77 20.00 14.69 6.87
CA LEU A 77 18.55 14.49 6.78
C LEU A 77 17.97 15.08 5.48
N CYS A 78 18.39 16.29 5.12
CA CYS A 78 17.96 16.95 3.88
C CYS A 78 18.43 16.18 2.64
N ASP A 79 19.65 15.68 2.63
CA ASP A 79 20.19 14.87 1.53
C ASP A 79 19.50 13.51 1.41
N ALA A 80 19.19 12.89 2.54
CA ALA A 80 18.38 11.67 2.54
C ALA A 80 16.97 11.92 1.96
N ARG A 81 16.37 13.09 2.25
CA ARG A 81 15.07 13.49 1.68
C ARG A 81 15.13 13.75 0.18
N ARG A 82 16.21 14.32 -0.31
CA ARG A 82 16.41 14.53 -1.76
C ARG A 82 16.56 13.21 -2.49
N ARG A 83 17.29 12.25 -1.92
CA ARG A 83 17.44 10.88 -2.47
C ARG A 83 16.14 10.07 -2.41
N HIS A 84 15.35 10.22 -1.35
CA HIS A 84 14.09 9.50 -1.15
C HIS A 84 12.91 10.47 -0.95
N PRO A 85 12.42 11.11 -2.04
CA PRO A 85 11.40 12.18 -1.94
C PRO A 85 10.06 11.73 -1.36
N THR A 86 9.77 10.43 -1.40
CA THR A 86 8.52 9.83 -0.89
C THR A 86 8.58 9.43 0.59
N TRP A 87 9.78 9.45 1.21
CA TRP A 87 9.94 9.01 2.59
C TRP A 87 9.67 10.18 3.56
N GLY A 88 8.78 9.96 4.54
CA GLY A 88 8.59 10.91 5.65
C GLY A 88 9.77 10.93 6.61
N ALA A 89 9.84 11.96 7.46
CA ALA A 89 10.94 12.15 8.41
C ALA A 89 11.21 10.92 9.29
N ARG A 90 10.16 10.21 9.77
CA ARG A 90 10.31 8.97 10.56
C ARG A 90 11.12 7.92 9.80
N LYS A 91 10.76 7.63 8.55
CA LYS A 91 11.47 6.63 7.74
C LYS A 91 12.90 7.04 7.41
N LEU A 92 13.11 8.33 7.07
CA LEU A 92 14.45 8.85 6.82
C LEU A 92 15.34 8.69 8.06
N LEU A 93 14.84 9.08 9.22
CA LEU A 93 15.59 8.97 10.48
C LEU A 93 15.83 7.51 10.88
N ALA A 94 14.86 6.62 10.68
CA ALA A 94 15.05 5.18 10.91
C ALA A 94 16.16 4.61 10.02
N GLY A 95 16.18 4.94 8.74
CA GLY A 95 17.26 4.55 7.82
C GLY A 95 18.62 5.14 8.20
N LEU A 96 18.65 6.42 8.56
CA LEU A 96 19.88 7.10 8.96
C LEU A 96 20.44 6.57 10.28
N ARG A 97 19.61 6.28 11.27
CA ARG A 97 20.03 5.65 12.54
C ARG A 97 20.68 4.29 12.31
N ARG A 98 20.21 3.52 11.35
CA ARG A 98 20.79 2.22 11.00
C ARG A 98 22.14 2.35 10.34
N THR A 99 22.35 3.38 9.49
CA THR A 99 23.62 3.60 8.78
C THR A 99 24.64 4.39 9.59
N ARG A 100 24.18 5.24 10.52
CA ARG A 100 25.02 6.10 11.38
C ARG A 100 24.48 6.09 12.81
N PRO A 101 24.63 4.99 13.57
CA PRO A 101 24.01 4.80 14.89
C PRO A 101 24.56 5.77 15.97
N THR A 102 25.78 6.24 15.82
CA THR A 102 26.43 7.14 16.80
C THR A 102 26.03 8.61 16.69
N TRP A 103 25.30 8.97 15.62
CA TRP A 103 24.89 10.36 15.43
C TRP A 103 23.68 10.72 16.30
N PRO A 104 23.62 11.97 16.84
CA PRO A 104 22.51 12.43 17.68
C PRO A 104 21.27 12.79 16.84
N TRP A 105 20.63 11.77 16.28
CA TRP A 105 19.44 11.98 15.42
C TRP A 105 18.26 12.51 16.21
N PRO A 106 17.57 13.56 15.71
CA PRO A 106 16.43 14.16 16.39
C PRO A 106 15.20 13.23 16.40
N ALA A 107 14.19 13.60 17.17
CA ALA A 107 12.87 12.97 17.11
C ALA A 107 12.22 13.19 15.73
N PRO A 108 11.30 12.30 15.27
CA PRO A 108 10.62 12.44 13.98
C PRO A 108 9.86 13.76 13.80
N SER A 109 9.29 14.32 14.86
CA SER A 109 8.64 15.65 14.85
C SER A 109 9.63 16.77 14.52
N THR A 110 10.78 16.78 15.19
CA THR A 110 11.87 17.74 14.92
C THR A 110 12.40 17.56 13.50
N GLY A 111 12.60 16.31 13.06
CA GLY A 111 13.00 16.02 11.68
C GLY A 111 11.99 16.55 10.65
N SER A 112 10.69 16.42 10.92
CA SER A 112 9.64 16.98 10.06
C SER A 112 9.69 18.52 10.01
N ALA A 113 9.92 19.17 11.16
CA ALA A 113 10.06 20.63 11.25
C ALA A 113 11.29 21.12 10.48
N LEU A 114 12.44 20.44 10.59
CA LEU A 114 13.65 20.75 9.84
C LEU A 114 13.41 20.64 8.32
N LEU A 115 12.83 19.54 7.86
CA LEU A 115 12.50 19.35 6.44
C LEU A 115 11.53 20.44 5.93
N LYS A 116 10.56 20.84 6.74
CA LYS A 116 9.64 21.94 6.42
C LYS A 116 10.36 23.29 6.31
N ALA A 117 11.26 23.59 7.25
CA ALA A 117 12.06 24.82 7.24
C ALA A 117 12.95 24.92 5.99
N HIS A 118 13.43 23.79 5.48
CA HIS A 118 14.21 23.71 4.23
C HIS A 118 13.36 23.56 2.96
N GLY A 119 12.03 23.76 3.02
CA GLY A 119 11.14 23.68 1.85
C GLY A 119 10.98 22.27 1.27
N LEU A 120 11.41 21.22 1.98
CA LEU A 120 11.40 19.84 1.50
C LEU A 120 10.11 19.05 1.86
N VAL A 121 9.09 19.74 2.37
CA VAL A 121 7.78 19.13 2.69
C VAL A 121 6.71 19.72 1.79
N ARG A 122 6.07 18.85 1.00
CA ARG A 122 4.84 19.22 0.28
C ARG A 122 3.67 19.14 1.26
N THR A 123 2.86 20.18 1.34
CA THR A 123 1.63 20.15 2.14
C THR A 123 0.67 19.13 1.53
N PRO A 124 0.32 18.06 2.22
CA PRO A 124 -0.64 17.09 1.67
C PRO A 124 -2.02 17.75 1.62
N ARG A 125 -2.75 17.57 0.51
CA ARG A 125 -4.19 17.83 0.50
C ARG A 125 -4.82 16.89 1.53
N CYS A 126 -5.52 17.46 2.50
CA CYS A 126 -6.21 16.70 3.54
C CYS A 126 -7.25 15.78 2.87
N ARG A 127 -7.04 14.47 2.95
CA ARG A 127 -8.04 13.46 2.57
C ARG A 127 -8.70 12.95 3.85
N ARG A 128 -10.03 12.95 3.88
CA ARG A 128 -10.77 12.24 4.94
C ARG A 128 -10.28 10.79 4.97
N ARG A 129 -9.82 10.33 6.13
CA ARG A 129 -9.56 8.91 6.37
C ARG A 129 -10.91 8.22 6.50
N GLY A 130 -11.21 7.28 5.61
CA GLY A 130 -12.29 6.32 5.84
C GLY A 130 -11.93 5.46 7.06
N HIS A 131 -12.93 5.06 7.84
CA HIS A 131 -12.74 4.06 8.88
C HIS A 131 -12.36 2.72 8.22
N ALA A 132 -11.30 2.10 8.70
CA ALA A 132 -10.97 0.74 8.31
C ALA A 132 -11.98 -0.20 8.98
N SER A 133 -12.78 -0.88 8.19
CA SER A 133 -13.57 -2.00 8.70
C SER A 133 -12.65 -3.18 9.03
N PRO A 134 -12.89 -3.92 10.11
CA PRO A 134 -12.14 -5.14 10.40
C PRO A 134 -12.29 -6.11 9.23
N SER A 135 -11.17 -6.62 8.72
CA SER A 135 -11.20 -7.62 7.65
C SER A 135 -11.60 -8.97 8.23
N PRO A 136 -12.60 -9.67 7.66
CA PRO A 136 -12.93 -11.03 8.07
C PRO A 136 -11.84 -12.04 7.67
N LEU A 137 -10.88 -11.64 6.86
CA LEU A 137 -9.79 -12.48 6.38
C LEU A 137 -8.74 -12.69 7.46
N ALA A 138 -8.26 -13.92 7.61
CA ALA A 138 -7.27 -14.26 8.61
C ALA A 138 -5.97 -13.43 8.44
N PRO A 139 -5.40 -12.90 9.53
CA PRO A 139 -4.13 -12.21 9.48
C PRO A 139 -2.98 -13.17 9.12
N ALA A 140 -1.92 -12.65 8.51
CA ALA A 140 -0.69 -13.38 8.33
C ALA A 140 0.13 -13.26 9.64
N THR A 141 0.46 -14.37 10.27
CA THR A 141 1.18 -14.42 11.55
C THR A 141 2.70 -14.59 11.36
N ARG A 142 3.11 -15.14 10.23
CA ARG A 142 4.52 -15.40 9.86
C ARG A 142 4.73 -15.22 8.35
N PRO A 143 5.98 -15.11 7.89
CA PRO A 143 6.28 -15.10 6.46
C PRO A 143 5.69 -16.32 5.75
N ASN A 144 5.19 -16.12 4.56
CA ASN A 144 4.58 -17.13 3.68
C ASN A 144 3.23 -17.72 4.14
N ASP A 145 2.62 -17.22 5.23
CA ASP A 145 1.24 -17.57 5.56
C ASP A 145 0.27 -17.09 4.46
N VAL A 146 0.43 -15.84 4.04
CA VAL A 146 -0.39 -15.24 2.98
C VAL A 146 0.48 -14.40 2.06
N TRP A 147 0.49 -14.76 0.78
CA TRP A 147 0.95 -13.85 -0.24
C TRP A 147 -0.22 -13.09 -0.85
N THR A 148 -0.01 -11.83 -1.18
CA THR A 148 -1.01 -11.00 -1.86
C THR A 148 -0.57 -10.72 -3.27
N THR A 149 -1.49 -10.81 -4.22
CA THR A 149 -1.26 -10.48 -5.64
C THR A 149 -2.31 -9.53 -6.15
N ASP A 150 -1.89 -8.62 -7.01
CA ASP A 150 -2.79 -7.67 -7.64
C ASP A 150 -2.13 -7.03 -8.87
N PHE A 151 -2.95 -6.58 -9.82
CA PHE A 151 -2.52 -5.72 -10.90
C PHE A 151 -2.62 -4.25 -10.48
N LYS A 152 -1.49 -3.55 -10.44
CA LYS A 152 -1.55 -2.09 -10.42
C LYS A 152 -2.14 -1.61 -11.74
N GLY A 153 -3.17 -0.77 -11.68
CA GLY A 153 -3.81 -0.22 -12.86
C GLY A 153 -2.78 0.27 -13.90
N GLU A 154 -3.11 0.09 -15.17
CA GLU A 154 -2.24 0.35 -16.32
C GLU A 154 -1.76 1.80 -16.40
N PHE A 155 -0.64 1.99 -17.08
CA PHE A 155 -0.15 3.29 -17.53
C PHE A 155 0.61 3.15 -18.84
N ARG A 156 0.66 4.24 -19.61
CA ARG A 156 1.38 4.28 -20.87
C ARG A 156 2.87 4.53 -20.65
N LEU A 157 3.70 3.81 -21.40
CA LEU A 157 5.15 4.00 -21.50
C LEU A 157 5.50 5.08 -22.52
N GLY A 158 6.78 5.42 -22.64
CA GLY A 158 7.26 6.41 -23.60
C GLY A 158 7.00 6.03 -25.06
N ASP A 159 7.05 4.74 -25.40
CA ASP A 159 6.71 4.16 -26.69
C ASP A 159 5.21 4.02 -26.94
N ARG A 160 4.36 4.57 -26.05
CA ARG A 160 2.89 4.51 -26.03
C ARG A 160 2.28 3.13 -25.77
N THR A 161 3.07 2.09 -25.55
CA THR A 161 2.55 0.79 -25.11
C THR A 161 2.03 0.86 -23.68
N TYR A 162 1.09 -0.03 -23.34
CA TYR A 162 0.60 -0.13 -21.97
C TYR A 162 1.49 -1.06 -21.13
N CYS A 163 1.66 -0.69 -19.87
CA CYS A 163 2.25 -1.53 -18.85
C CYS A 163 1.20 -1.86 -17.79
N TYR A 164 1.03 -3.15 -17.52
CA TYR A 164 0.18 -3.70 -16.47
C TYR A 164 1.08 -4.34 -15.39
N PRO A 165 1.46 -3.60 -14.34
CA PRO A 165 2.33 -4.14 -13.30
C PRO A 165 1.62 -5.24 -12.52
N LEU A 166 2.13 -6.47 -12.60
CA LEU A 166 1.76 -7.56 -11.71
C LEU A 166 2.64 -7.51 -10.47
N THR A 167 2.04 -7.49 -9.30
CA THR A 167 2.76 -7.43 -8.03
C THR A 167 2.41 -8.63 -7.17
N LEU A 168 3.43 -9.21 -6.53
CA LEU A 168 3.31 -10.31 -5.59
C LEU A 168 4.09 -9.99 -4.33
N ARG A 169 3.46 -10.10 -3.17
CA ARG A 169 4.04 -9.69 -1.88
C ARG A 169 3.71 -10.66 -0.79
N ASP A 170 4.64 -10.83 0.14
CA ASP A 170 4.35 -11.44 1.43
C ASP A 170 3.61 -10.44 2.34
N LEU A 171 2.49 -10.86 2.91
CA LEU A 171 1.64 -9.97 3.71
C LEU A 171 2.25 -9.68 5.08
N HIS A 172 2.93 -10.64 5.70
CA HIS A 172 3.54 -10.48 7.01
C HIS A 172 4.76 -9.56 6.97
N SER A 173 5.78 -9.95 6.22
CA SER A 173 7.05 -9.22 6.12
C SER A 173 6.99 -7.96 5.25
N ARG A 174 5.92 -7.80 4.48
CA ARG A 174 5.78 -6.73 3.46
C ARG A 174 6.76 -6.87 2.30
N LEU A 175 7.52 -7.96 2.20
CA LEU A 175 8.47 -8.18 1.12
C LEU A 175 7.77 -8.18 -0.24
N VAL A 176 8.33 -7.46 -1.19
CA VAL A 176 7.93 -7.55 -2.60
C VAL A 176 8.67 -8.72 -3.22
N LEU A 177 7.96 -9.83 -3.45
CA LEU A 177 8.50 -11.04 -4.06
C LEU A 177 8.72 -10.84 -5.55
N ARG A 178 7.73 -10.20 -6.22
CA ARG A 178 7.78 -9.90 -7.65
C ARG A 178 7.08 -8.58 -7.96
N CYS A 179 7.62 -7.89 -8.96
CA CYS A 179 6.94 -6.80 -9.65
C CYS A 179 7.30 -6.91 -11.14
N ASP A 180 6.38 -7.44 -11.91
CA ASP A 180 6.62 -7.74 -13.33
C ASP A 180 5.84 -6.76 -14.21
N ALA A 181 6.53 -6.17 -15.20
CA ALA A 181 5.93 -5.31 -16.22
C ALA A 181 5.33 -6.19 -17.31
N LEU A 182 4.01 -6.26 -17.40
CA LEU A 182 3.32 -7.07 -18.39
C LEU A 182 2.64 -6.17 -19.44
N PRO A 183 2.57 -6.61 -20.70
CA PRO A 183 1.86 -5.87 -21.76
C PRO A 183 0.35 -6.04 -21.68
N GLU A 184 -0.14 -7.08 -20.99
CA GLU A 184 -1.57 -7.41 -20.81
C GLU A 184 -1.82 -8.23 -19.55
N LYS A 185 -3.09 -8.35 -19.14
CA LYS A 185 -3.54 -9.13 -17.98
C LYS A 185 -3.99 -10.54 -18.40
N SER A 186 -3.08 -11.35 -18.94
CA SER A 186 -3.42 -12.72 -19.36
C SER A 186 -2.82 -13.78 -18.44
N GLY A 187 -3.55 -14.87 -18.19
CA GLY A 187 -3.09 -16.01 -17.39
C GLY A 187 -1.80 -16.64 -17.95
N ARG A 188 -1.64 -16.61 -19.27
CA ARG A 188 -0.46 -17.09 -19.98
C ARG A 188 0.82 -16.34 -19.56
N LEU A 189 0.74 -15.02 -19.38
CA LEU A 189 1.87 -14.20 -18.97
C LEU A 189 2.07 -14.19 -17.45
N VAL A 190 0.99 -14.35 -16.70
CA VAL A 190 0.99 -14.32 -15.23
C VAL A 190 1.60 -15.58 -14.65
N ARG A 191 1.26 -16.76 -15.15
CA ARG A 191 1.75 -18.06 -14.65
C ARG A 191 3.28 -18.14 -14.55
N PRO A 192 4.08 -17.78 -15.58
CA PRO A 192 5.54 -17.77 -15.47
C PRO A 192 6.09 -16.83 -14.38
N CYS A 193 5.36 -15.75 -14.05
CA CYS A 193 5.76 -14.84 -12.96
C CYS A 193 5.62 -15.53 -11.61
N PHE A 194 4.52 -16.26 -11.39
CA PHE A 194 4.33 -17.06 -10.18
C PHE A 194 5.31 -18.23 -10.09
N GLU A 195 5.57 -18.95 -11.18
CA GLU A 195 6.55 -20.02 -11.20
C GLU A 195 7.94 -19.56 -10.79
N ARG A 196 8.37 -18.39 -11.26
CA ARG A 196 9.63 -17.78 -10.81
C ARG A 196 9.58 -17.42 -9.32
N ALA A 197 8.49 -16.82 -8.84
CA ALA A 197 8.34 -16.52 -7.43
C ALA A 197 8.40 -17.77 -6.56
N PHE A 198 7.73 -18.85 -6.97
CA PHE A 198 7.71 -20.12 -6.25
C PHE A 198 9.08 -20.82 -6.25
N ARG A 199 9.86 -20.72 -7.33
CA ARG A 199 11.24 -21.24 -7.36
C ARG A 199 12.18 -20.45 -6.45
N ASP A 200 12.03 -19.11 -6.43
CA ASP A 200 12.91 -18.21 -5.68
C ASP A 200 12.59 -18.22 -4.16
N HIS A 201 11.33 -18.42 -3.79
CA HIS A 201 10.84 -18.19 -2.42
C HIS A 201 10.13 -19.38 -1.78
N GLY A 202 9.87 -20.47 -2.51
CA GLY A 202 9.00 -21.57 -2.10
C GLY A 202 7.52 -21.22 -2.18
N LEU A 203 6.65 -22.11 -1.69
CA LEU A 203 5.19 -21.99 -1.79
C LEU A 203 4.60 -21.36 -0.53
N PRO A 204 3.66 -20.39 -0.67
CA PRO A 204 2.89 -19.89 0.46
C PRO A 204 1.79 -20.88 0.88
N GLU A 205 1.23 -20.69 2.07
CA GLU A 205 0.03 -21.44 2.49
C GLU A 205 -1.22 -20.92 1.76
N ARG A 206 -1.34 -19.59 1.62
CA ARG A 206 -2.49 -18.94 0.98
C ARG A 206 -2.05 -17.87 0.01
N LEU A 207 -2.86 -17.66 -1.02
CA LEU A 207 -2.65 -16.64 -2.03
C LEU A 207 -3.91 -15.79 -2.18
N ARG A 208 -3.83 -14.56 -1.67
CA ARG A 208 -4.92 -13.59 -1.69
C ARG A 208 -4.90 -12.76 -2.96
N SER A 209 -6.03 -12.72 -3.67
CA SER A 209 -6.21 -11.93 -4.87
C SER A 209 -7.54 -11.18 -4.87
N ASP A 210 -7.69 -10.26 -5.81
CA ASP A 210 -9.01 -9.72 -6.18
C ASP A 210 -9.86 -10.78 -6.91
N ASN A 211 -11.10 -10.39 -7.25
CA ASN A 211 -12.03 -11.24 -8.00
C ASN A 211 -11.91 -11.04 -9.53
N GLY A 212 -10.89 -10.31 -9.98
CA GLY A 212 -10.67 -10.04 -11.40
C GLY A 212 -9.91 -11.15 -12.14
N GLY A 213 -10.09 -11.22 -13.45
CA GLY A 213 -9.23 -12.06 -14.28
C GLY A 213 -7.76 -11.60 -14.25
N PRO A 214 -6.79 -12.53 -14.28
CA PRO A 214 -6.90 -13.98 -14.47
C PRO A 214 -7.04 -14.82 -13.18
N PHE A 215 -7.21 -14.19 -12.02
CA PHE A 215 -7.21 -14.88 -10.72
C PHE A 215 -8.53 -15.60 -10.43
N ALA A 216 -9.64 -15.07 -10.95
CA ALA A 216 -10.97 -15.62 -10.81
C ALA A 216 -11.67 -15.72 -12.16
N ALA A 217 -12.64 -16.63 -12.25
CA ALA A 217 -13.53 -16.76 -13.41
C ALA A 217 -15.00 -16.72 -12.93
N PRO A 218 -15.94 -16.29 -13.78
CA PRO A 218 -17.35 -16.46 -13.53
C PRO A 218 -17.74 -17.95 -13.52
N GLY A 219 -18.88 -18.31 -12.92
CA GLY A 219 -19.42 -19.65 -12.92
C GLY A 219 -19.54 -20.28 -11.54
N LEU A 220 -20.02 -21.55 -11.51
CA LEU A 220 -20.35 -22.30 -10.30
C LEU A 220 -19.19 -22.36 -9.30
N THR A 221 -18.00 -22.67 -9.77
CA THR A 221 -16.82 -22.89 -8.93
C THR A 221 -15.99 -21.62 -8.72
N ARG A 222 -16.23 -20.58 -9.51
CA ARG A 222 -15.40 -19.36 -9.57
C ARG A 222 -13.89 -19.59 -9.74
N LEU A 223 -13.47 -20.81 -10.04
CA LEU A 223 -12.08 -21.17 -10.26
C LEU A 223 -11.59 -20.66 -11.62
N SER A 224 -10.37 -20.21 -11.67
CA SER A 224 -9.60 -19.98 -12.88
C SER A 224 -8.53 -21.07 -13.03
N HIS A 225 -7.94 -21.23 -14.22
CA HIS A 225 -6.81 -22.15 -14.41
C HIS A 225 -5.64 -21.87 -13.45
N LEU A 226 -5.44 -20.60 -13.04
CA LEU A 226 -4.44 -20.24 -12.04
C LEU A 226 -4.81 -20.76 -10.65
N SER A 227 -6.06 -20.57 -10.22
CA SER A 227 -6.50 -21.05 -8.91
C SER A 227 -6.55 -22.57 -8.82
N VAL A 228 -6.91 -23.28 -9.91
CA VAL A 228 -6.78 -24.74 -10.00
C VAL A 228 -5.32 -25.18 -9.82
N TRP A 229 -4.40 -24.53 -10.53
CA TRP A 229 -2.98 -24.82 -10.40
C TRP A 229 -2.43 -24.53 -9.00
N TRP A 230 -2.86 -23.44 -8.33
CA TRP A 230 -2.49 -23.15 -6.94
C TRP A 230 -2.98 -24.25 -6.00
N LEU A 231 -4.22 -24.67 -6.12
CA LEU A 231 -4.79 -25.80 -5.35
C LEU A 231 -4.00 -27.09 -5.54
N ARG A 232 -3.59 -27.39 -6.79
CA ARG A 232 -2.72 -28.52 -7.09
C ARG A 232 -1.35 -28.45 -6.42
N LEU A 233 -0.87 -27.23 -6.14
CA LEU A 233 0.36 -26.98 -5.37
C LEU A 233 0.12 -26.95 -3.84
N GLY A 234 -1.09 -27.21 -3.38
CA GLY A 234 -1.47 -27.11 -1.98
C GLY A 234 -1.48 -25.66 -1.46
N ILE A 235 -1.67 -24.68 -2.35
CA ILE A 235 -1.85 -23.28 -2.00
C ILE A 235 -3.33 -22.97 -1.99
N GLN A 236 -3.87 -22.46 -0.89
CA GLN A 236 -5.27 -22.10 -0.79
C GLN A 236 -5.53 -20.70 -1.39
N PRO A 237 -6.38 -20.59 -2.45
CA PRO A 237 -6.80 -19.29 -2.93
C PRO A 237 -7.70 -18.61 -1.90
N GLU A 238 -7.40 -17.35 -1.58
CA GLU A 238 -8.17 -16.49 -0.70
C GLU A 238 -8.62 -15.26 -1.48
N ARG A 239 -9.90 -14.92 -1.42
CA ARG A 239 -10.45 -13.80 -2.18
C ARG A 239 -10.97 -12.72 -1.26
N ILE A 240 -10.75 -11.47 -1.66
CA ILE A 240 -11.39 -10.34 -1.00
C ILE A 240 -12.89 -10.38 -1.30
N ALA A 241 -13.72 -9.97 -0.32
CA ALA A 241 -15.15 -9.86 -0.51
C ALA A 241 -15.47 -8.82 -1.60
N LEU A 242 -16.53 -9.07 -2.38
CA LEU A 242 -16.98 -8.12 -3.41
C LEU A 242 -17.36 -6.78 -2.75
N GLY A 243 -16.82 -5.68 -3.30
CA GLY A 243 -17.06 -4.34 -2.76
C GLY A 243 -16.23 -3.96 -1.52
N HIS A 244 -15.28 -4.80 -1.09
CA HIS A 244 -14.45 -4.59 0.09
C HIS A 244 -12.94 -4.41 -0.25
N PRO A 245 -12.55 -3.35 -0.98
CA PRO A 245 -11.15 -3.11 -1.36
C PRO A 245 -10.25 -2.90 -0.14
N GLU A 246 -10.78 -2.47 1.00
CA GLU A 246 -10.03 -2.27 2.24
C GLU A 246 -9.37 -3.57 2.74
N GLN A 247 -9.90 -4.74 2.39
CA GLN A 247 -9.29 -6.04 2.71
C GLN A 247 -7.92 -6.24 2.03
N ASN A 248 -7.63 -5.46 0.98
CA ASN A 248 -6.34 -5.40 0.32
C ASN A 248 -5.61 -4.05 0.53
N GLY A 249 -6.00 -3.28 1.54
CA GLY A 249 -5.49 -1.92 1.78
C GLY A 249 -3.97 -1.82 1.91
N ALA A 250 -3.32 -2.88 2.43
CA ALA A 250 -1.85 -2.96 2.49
C ALA A 250 -1.21 -3.01 1.09
N HIS A 251 -1.88 -3.66 0.14
CA HIS A 251 -1.44 -3.75 -1.26
C HIS A 251 -1.69 -2.43 -1.99
N GLU A 252 -2.83 -1.80 -1.76
CA GLU A 252 -3.14 -0.48 -2.32
C GLU A 252 -2.14 0.59 -1.87
N GLN A 253 -1.76 0.57 -0.59
CA GLN A 253 -0.73 1.47 -0.08
C GLN A 253 0.61 1.25 -0.78
N PHE A 254 1.00 0.00 -1.01
CA PHE A 254 2.19 -0.34 -1.78
C PHE A 254 2.10 0.19 -3.21
N HIS A 255 0.99 -0.03 -3.91
CA HIS A 255 0.76 0.44 -5.27
C HIS A 255 0.85 1.97 -5.41
N ARG A 256 0.45 2.71 -4.38
CA ARG A 256 0.61 4.17 -4.35
C ARG A 256 2.08 4.56 -4.37
N VAL A 257 2.92 3.87 -3.60
CA VAL A 257 4.36 4.09 -3.56
C VAL A 257 5.01 3.67 -4.88
N LEU A 258 4.70 2.48 -5.37
CA LEU A 258 5.19 1.97 -6.66
C LEU A 258 4.92 2.96 -7.79
N LYS A 259 3.67 3.46 -7.90
CA LYS A 259 3.30 4.45 -8.92
C LYS A 259 4.07 5.76 -8.79
N ALA A 260 4.26 6.24 -7.57
CA ALA A 260 4.96 7.49 -7.32
C ALA A 260 6.45 7.42 -7.68
N GLU A 261 7.09 6.28 -7.46
CA GLU A 261 8.53 6.10 -7.63
C GLU A 261 8.93 5.53 -9.01
N THR A 262 8.00 4.84 -9.70
CA THR A 262 8.38 4.11 -10.93
C THR A 262 7.59 4.50 -12.18
N ALA A 263 6.40 5.09 -12.04
CA ALA A 263 5.52 5.39 -13.16
C ALA A 263 5.39 6.90 -13.47
N ARG A 264 6.13 7.74 -12.74
CA ARG A 264 6.10 9.21 -12.94
C ARG A 264 7.50 9.83 -12.88
N PRO A 265 8.13 10.06 -14.01
CA PRO A 265 7.71 9.72 -15.39
C PRO A 265 7.83 8.21 -15.66
N PRO A 266 7.06 7.66 -16.61
CA PRO A 266 7.19 6.26 -17.02
C PRO A 266 8.52 6.03 -17.76
N ALA A 267 8.95 4.77 -17.89
CA ALA A 267 10.11 4.42 -18.69
C ALA A 267 9.80 4.45 -20.21
N ALA A 268 10.83 4.43 -21.05
CA ALA A 268 10.68 4.51 -22.49
C ALA A 268 9.93 3.31 -23.09
N HIS A 269 10.18 2.10 -22.57
CA HIS A 269 9.59 0.84 -23.05
C HIS A 269 9.56 -0.21 -21.92
N LEU A 270 8.87 -1.34 -22.17
CA LEU A 270 8.55 -2.36 -21.16
C LEU A 270 9.80 -2.93 -20.45
N ALA A 271 10.87 -3.23 -21.20
CA ALA A 271 12.10 -3.76 -20.61
C ALA A 271 12.80 -2.71 -19.70
N ALA A 272 12.75 -1.43 -20.06
CA ALA A 272 13.27 -0.35 -19.21
C ALA A 272 12.41 -0.19 -17.94
N GLN A 273 11.08 -0.33 -18.07
CA GLN A 273 10.17 -0.31 -16.92
C GLN A 273 10.44 -1.49 -15.98
N GLN A 274 10.70 -2.68 -16.50
CA GLN A 274 11.07 -3.84 -15.71
C GLN A 274 12.37 -3.65 -14.94
N ARG A 275 13.39 -2.99 -15.54
CA ARG A 275 14.63 -2.64 -14.81
C ARG A 275 14.33 -1.68 -13.65
N ARG A 276 13.47 -0.69 -13.88
CA ARG A 276 13.06 0.26 -12.86
C ARG A 276 12.30 -0.41 -11.72
N PHE A 277 11.41 -1.36 -12.02
CA PHE A 277 10.72 -2.17 -11.00
C PHE A 277 11.70 -3.01 -10.17
N ARG A 278 12.68 -3.64 -10.81
CA ARG A 278 13.71 -4.41 -10.07
C ARG A 278 14.51 -3.54 -9.11
N HIS A 279 14.94 -2.36 -9.54
CA HIS A 279 15.66 -1.41 -8.69
C HIS A 279 14.78 -0.98 -7.51
N PHE A 280 13.56 -0.57 -7.79
CA PHE A 280 12.58 -0.19 -6.76
C PHE A 280 12.34 -1.31 -5.74
N CYS A 281 12.13 -2.56 -6.18
CA CYS A 281 11.92 -3.69 -5.28
C CYS A 281 13.15 -3.94 -4.40
N GLY A 282 14.36 -3.81 -4.95
CA GLY A 282 15.60 -3.89 -4.18
C GLY A 282 15.64 -2.87 -3.05
N GLU A 283 15.46 -1.58 -3.37
CA GLU A 283 15.43 -0.51 -2.36
C GLU A 283 14.26 -0.67 -1.35
N TYR A 284 13.08 -1.03 -1.86
CA TYR A 284 11.89 -1.24 -1.01
C TYR A 284 12.13 -2.35 0.01
N ASN A 285 12.72 -3.44 -0.40
CA ASN A 285 12.95 -4.62 0.44
C ASN A 285 14.11 -4.45 1.42
N THR A 286 15.23 -3.83 0.99
CA THR A 286 16.47 -3.82 1.78
C THR A 286 16.76 -2.51 2.48
N ALA A 287 16.26 -1.38 1.94
CA ALA A 287 16.59 -0.06 2.46
C ALA A 287 15.41 0.62 3.19
N ARG A 288 14.17 0.44 2.70
CA ARG A 288 13.00 1.17 3.18
C ARG A 288 12.52 0.70 4.55
N PRO A 289 12.48 1.56 5.59
CA PRO A 289 11.90 1.21 6.89
C PRO A 289 10.37 1.16 6.82
N HIS A 290 9.77 0.20 7.52
CA HIS A 290 8.33 0.02 7.61
C HIS A 290 7.81 0.16 9.03
N GLU A 291 6.89 1.09 9.24
CA GLU A 291 6.29 1.34 10.56
C GLU A 291 5.61 0.11 11.15
N ALA A 292 4.89 -0.65 10.31
CA ALA A 292 4.23 -1.89 10.70
C ALA A 292 5.22 -3.02 11.09
N LEU A 293 6.51 -2.85 10.80
CA LEU A 293 7.59 -3.78 11.15
C LEU A 293 8.52 -3.17 12.22
N GLY A 294 8.05 -2.20 13.00
CA GLY A 294 8.91 -1.51 13.96
C GLY A 294 10.07 -0.75 13.34
N ASP A 295 9.88 -0.18 12.15
CA ASP A 295 10.88 0.49 11.31
C ASP A 295 12.00 -0.45 10.76
N ALA A 296 11.82 -1.78 10.86
CA ALA A 296 12.65 -2.77 10.17
C ALA A 296 12.38 -2.76 8.65
N THR A 297 13.28 -3.40 7.88
CA THR A 297 13.10 -3.56 6.44
C THR A 297 12.37 -4.87 6.13
N PRO A 298 11.60 -4.96 5.02
CA PRO A 298 10.95 -6.20 4.63
C PRO A 298 11.89 -7.41 4.57
N ALA A 299 13.07 -7.24 4.00
CA ALA A 299 14.05 -8.32 3.85
C ALA A 299 14.57 -8.85 5.20
N SER A 300 14.68 -8.00 6.24
CA SER A 300 15.10 -8.44 7.57
C SER A 300 14.02 -9.21 8.34
N CYS A 301 12.78 -9.18 7.87
CA CYS A 301 11.63 -9.86 8.48
C CYS A 301 11.14 -11.05 7.66
N TYR A 302 11.84 -11.42 6.60
CA TYR A 302 11.43 -12.46 5.67
C TYR A 302 12.38 -13.66 5.72
N ALA A 303 11.81 -14.85 5.64
CA ALA A 303 12.52 -16.09 5.36
C ALA A 303 11.77 -16.84 4.25
N ALA A 304 12.50 -17.52 3.36
CA ALA A 304 11.89 -18.33 2.31
C ALA A 304 11.02 -19.46 2.90
N SER A 305 10.00 -19.86 2.16
CA SER A 305 9.13 -20.95 2.59
C SER A 305 9.89 -22.29 2.60
N PRO A 306 9.66 -23.14 3.61
CA PRO A 306 10.22 -24.50 3.65
C PRO A 306 9.54 -25.43 2.63
N ARG A 307 8.44 -25.00 1.99
CA ARG A 307 7.70 -25.76 0.96
C ARG A 307 8.30 -25.45 -0.41
N PRO A 308 9.14 -26.31 -1.00
CA PRO A 308 9.75 -26.04 -2.30
C PRO A 308 8.73 -26.13 -3.44
N TYR A 309 8.98 -25.41 -4.53
CA TYR A 309 8.20 -25.59 -5.75
C TYR A 309 8.53 -26.94 -6.39
N PRO A 310 7.56 -27.85 -6.57
CA PRO A 310 7.81 -29.19 -7.05
C PRO A 310 8.10 -29.19 -8.56
N THR A 311 8.97 -30.10 -9.01
CA THR A 311 9.24 -30.31 -10.44
C THR A 311 8.06 -30.94 -11.19
N ARG A 312 7.24 -31.73 -10.48
CA ARG A 312 5.99 -32.33 -10.98
C ARG A 312 4.89 -32.07 -9.96
N LEU A 313 3.68 -31.80 -10.45
CA LEU A 313 2.52 -31.66 -9.57
C LEU A 313 2.24 -33.00 -8.88
N PRO A 314 2.08 -33.03 -7.55
CA PRO A 314 1.72 -34.23 -6.84
C PRO A 314 0.32 -34.72 -7.24
N PRO A 315 0.04 -36.02 -7.18
CA PRO A 315 -1.32 -36.52 -7.34
C PRO A 315 -2.21 -35.94 -6.26
N LEU A 316 -3.51 -35.77 -6.57
CA LEU A 316 -4.51 -35.43 -5.57
C LEU A 316 -4.90 -36.73 -4.84
N GLU A 317 -4.79 -36.71 -3.55
CA GLU A 317 -5.21 -37.79 -2.68
C GLU A 317 -6.52 -37.42 -1.98
N TYR A 318 -7.46 -38.34 -2.00
CA TYR A 318 -8.76 -38.21 -1.33
C TYR A 318 -8.97 -39.40 -0.39
N PRO A 319 -9.78 -39.27 0.66
CA PRO A 319 -10.18 -40.37 1.51
C PRO A 319 -10.75 -41.52 0.69
N GLY A 320 -10.36 -42.77 1.01
CA GLY A 320 -10.69 -43.93 0.21
C GLY A 320 -12.18 -44.26 0.11
N HIS A 321 -13.01 -43.71 1.00
CA HIS A 321 -14.47 -43.85 0.99
C HIS A 321 -15.19 -42.80 0.14
N TRP A 322 -14.44 -41.80 -0.41
CA TRP A 322 -15.03 -40.83 -1.32
C TRP A 322 -15.07 -41.34 -2.74
N ASP A 323 -16.11 -40.99 -3.47
CA ASP A 323 -16.23 -41.36 -4.89
C ASP A 323 -15.43 -40.38 -5.77
N VAL A 324 -14.27 -40.84 -6.25
CA VAL A 324 -13.35 -40.02 -7.05
C VAL A 324 -13.66 -40.15 -8.52
N ARG A 325 -13.87 -39.02 -9.20
CA ARG A 325 -14.22 -38.96 -10.62
C ARG A 325 -13.29 -38.04 -11.40
N ARG A 326 -12.94 -38.43 -12.62
CA ARG A 326 -12.19 -37.57 -13.54
C ARG A 326 -13.15 -36.66 -14.29
N VAL A 327 -12.82 -35.38 -14.34
CA VAL A 327 -13.56 -34.38 -15.12
C VAL A 327 -13.12 -34.46 -16.58
N ALA A 328 -14.06 -34.61 -17.52
CA ALA A 328 -13.81 -34.57 -18.94
C ALA A 328 -13.31 -33.19 -19.39
N SER A 329 -12.67 -33.09 -20.55
CA SER A 329 -12.21 -31.80 -21.11
C SER A 329 -13.36 -30.80 -21.32
N THR A 330 -14.58 -31.30 -21.49
CA THR A 330 -15.82 -30.51 -21.59
C THR A 330 -16.32 -29.97 -20.23
N GLY A 331 -15.64 -30.25 -19.12
CA GLY A 331 -16.05 -29.81 -17.78
C GLY A 331 -17.12 -30.71 -17.13
N GLN A 332 -17.40 -31.87 -17.70
CA GLN A 332 -18.40 -32.82 -17.22
C GLN A 332 -17.76 -33.96 -16.43
N VAL A 333 -18.48 -34.49 -15.45
CA VAL A 333 -18.16 -35.72 -14.73
C VAL A 333 -19.30 -36.73 -14.94
N SER A 334 -18.94 -38.00 -15.11
CA SER A 334 -19.92 -39.08 -15.20
C SER A 334 -20.51 -39.34 -13.79
N TRP A 335 -21.84 -39.36 -13.67
CA TRP A 335 -22.57 -39.69 -12.48
C TRP A 335 -23.75 -40.62 -12.81
N ALA A 336 -24.27 -41.35 -11.82
CA ALA A 336 -25.47 -42.17 -12.02
C ALA A 336 -26.60 -41.31 -12.62
N GLY A 337 -27.21 -41.80 -13.71
CA GLY A 337 -28.27 -41.08 -14.45
C GLY A 337 -27.77 -40.03 -15.46
N GLY A 338 -26.46 -39.95 -15.78
CA GLY A 338 -25.93 -39.14 -16.86
C GLY A 338 -24.83 -38.13 -16.45
N PRO A 339 -24.31 -37.31 -17.38
CA PRO A 339 -23.25 -36.38 -17.11
C PRO A 339 -23.71 -35.22 -16.23
N LEU A 340 -22.81 -34.77 -15.36
CA LEU A 340 -22.97 -33.60 -14.49
C LEU A 340 -21.95 -32.55 -14.91
N TYR A 341 -22.39 -31.36 -15.30
CA TYR A 341 -21.49 -30.28 -15.70
C TYR A 341 -20.97 -29.52 -14.49
N LEU A 342 -19.67 -29.35 -14.36
CA LEU A 342 -19.00 -28.60 -13.33
C LEU A 342 -18.40 -27.31 -13.87
N THR A 343 -17.33 -27.43 -14.63
CA THR A 343 -16.61 -26.33 -15.29
C THR A 343 -15.47 -26.87 -16.15
N GLU A 344 -15.23 -26.28 -17.31
CA GLU A 344 -14.12 -26.65 -18.20
C GLU A 344 -12.74 -26.43 -17.56
N VAL A 345 -12.65 -25.51 -16.61
CA VAL A 345 -11.39 -25.18 -15.91
C VAL A 345 -10.83 -26.38 -15.13
N LEU A 346 -11.68 -27.32 -14.73
CA LEU A 346 -11.31 -28.57 -14.08
C LEU A 346 -11.07 -29.73 -15.06
N GLY A 347 -11.14 -29.48 -16.36
CA GLY A 347 -10.94 -30.53 -17.37
C GLY A 347 -9.62 -31.29 -17.20
N GLY A 348 -9.70 -32.62 -17.10
CA GLY A 348 -8.57 -33.52 -16.86
C GLY A 348 -8.24 -33.74 -15.39
N GLU A 349 -8.76 -32.94 -14.46
CA GLU A 349 -8.55 -33.06 -13.01
C GLU A 349 -9.46 -34.12 -12.38
N HIS A 350 -9.13 -34.56 -11.16
CA HIS A 350 -9.96 -35.45 -10.36
C HIS A 350 -10.68 -34.64 -9.28
N VAL A 351 -11.96 -34.87 -9.14
CA VAL A 351 -12.83 -34.34 -8.09
C VAL A 351 -13.35 -35.49 -7.24
N ALA A 352 -13.71 -35.24 -6.01
CA ALA A 352 -14.23 -36.25 -5.11
C ALA A 352 -15.61 -35.85 -4.59
N PHE A 353 -16.48 -36.83 -4.45
CA PHE A 353 -17.80 -36.72 -3.88
C PHE A 353 -17.82 -37.43 -2.53
N GLU A 354 -18.12 -36.67 -1.48
CA GLU A 354 -18.32 -37.13 -0.10
C GLU A 354 -19.84 -37.22 0.13
N GLU A 355 -20.36 -38.40 0.45
CA GLU A 355 -21.77 -38.51 0.87
C GLU A 355 -21.90 -37.97 2.28
N VAL A 356 -22.67 -36.90 2.43
CA VAL A 356 -22.89 -36.21 3.71
C VAL A 356 -24.23 -36.53 4.33
N ASP A 357 -25.17 -37.00 3.51
CA ASP A 357 -26.50 -37.49 3.90
C ASP A 357 -27.06 -38.32 2.75
N ASP A 358 -28.18 -39.05 2.97
CA ASP A 358 -28.80 -39.90 1.94
C ASP A 358 -29.12 -39.08 0.68
N GLY A 359 -28.41 -39.45 -0.41
CA GLY A 359 -28.52 -38.77 -1.69
C GLY A 359 -27.98 -37.31 -1.72
N LEU A 360 -27.33 -36.83 -0.66
CA LEU A 360 -26.72 -35.52 -0.60
C LEU A 360 -25.18 -35.64 -0.56
N TRP A 361 -24.54 -35.06 -1.54
CA TRP A 361 -23.10 -35.17 -1.74
C TRP A 361 -22.41 -33.82 -1.64
N MET A 362 -21.21 -33.78 -1.06
CA MET A 362 -20.31 -32.63 -1.10
C MET A 362 -19.24 -32.87 -2.14
N LEU A 363 -19.16 -31.97 -3.13
CA LEU A 363 -18.16 -32.02 -4.16
C LEU A 363 -16.89 -31.30 -3.70
N HIS A 364 -15.75 -31.99 -3.77
CA HIS A 364 -14.44 -31.48 -3.40
C HIS A 364 -13.48 -31.41 -4.59
N PHE A 365 -12.62 -30.41 -4.58
CA PHE A 365 -11.41 -30.37 -5.40
C PHE A 365 -10.22 -29.97 -4.55
N ALA A 366 -9.21 -30.83 -4.52
CA ALA A 366 -8.09 -30.68 -3.61
C ALA A 366 -8.59 -30.44 -2.13
N THR A 367 -8.27 -29.31 -1.56
CA THR A 367 -8.62 -28.98 -0.16
C THR A 367 -9.92 -28.17 -0.02
N ILE A 368 -10.59 -27.85 -1.12
CA ILE A 368 -11.78 -26.96 -1.08
C ILE A 368 -13.08 -27.71 -1.40
N ARG A 369 -14.15 -27.25 -0.79
CA ARG A 369 -15.52 -27.64 -1.12
C ARG A 369 -16.03 -26.78 -2.27
N LEU A 370 -16.49 -27.38 -3.35
CA LEU A 370 -16.95 -26.67 -4.53
C LEU A 370 -18.46 -26.43 -4.53
N ALA A 371 -19.22 -27.47 -4.28
CA ALA A 371 -20.67 -27.45 -4.33
C ALA A 371 -21.30 -28.58 -3.51
N ARG A 372 -22.54 -28.40 -3.13
CA ARG A 372 -23.43 -29.49 -2.69
C ARG A 372 -24.14 -30.03 -3.92
N PHE A 373 -24.19 -31.32 -4.04
CA PHE A 373 -24.90 -32.03 -5.10
C PHE A 373 -26.02 -32.88 -4.49
N GLU A 374 -27.23 -32.64 -4.91
CA GLU A 374 -28.40 -33.43 -4.55
C GLU A 374 -28.68 -34.43 -5.68
N ALA A 375 -28.51 -35.72 -5.42
CA ALA A 375 -28.61 -36.76 -6.43
C ALA A 375 -30.04 -36.92 -7.00
N ARG A 376 -31.07 -36.70 -6.16
CA ARG A 376 -32.48 -36.84 -6.54
C ARG A 376 -32.92 -35.78 -7.55
N THR A 377 -32.55 -34.53 -7.34
CA THR A 377 -32.88 -33.38 -8.20
C THR A 377 -31.82 -33.11 -9.25
N ARG A 378 -30.65 -33.70 -9.11
CA ARG A 378 -29.41 -33.46 -9.92
C ARG A 378 -28.97 -32.01 -9.86
N THR A 379 -29.18 -31.33 -8.75
CA THR A 379 -28.90 -29.92 -8.59
C THR A 379 -27.55 -29.72 -7.91
N LEU A 380 -26.72 -28.83 -8.47
CA LEU A 380 -25.48 -28.35 -7.87
C LEU A 380 -25.69 -26.97 -7.27
N THR A 381 -25.49 -26.86 -5.97
CA THR A 381 -25.53 -25.59 -5.24
C THR A 381 -24.11 -25.18 -4.84
N PRO A 382 -23.59 -24.02 -5.30
CA PRO A 382 -22.25 -23.58 -4.94
C PRO A 382 -22.06 -23.43 -3.43
N VAL A 383 -20.91 -23.85 -2.93
CA VAL A 383 -20.47 -23.56 -1.56
C VAL A 383 -19.43 -22.46 -1.61
N PRO A 384 -19.62 -21.33 -0.91
CA PRO A 384 -18.60 -20.32 -0.81
C PRO A 384 -17.34 -20.92 -0.19
N TYR A 385 -16.22 -20.85 -0.87
CA TYR A 385 -14.92 -21.05 -0.24
C TYR A 385 -14.33 -19.69 0.06
N ALA A 386 -13.92 -19.50 1.31
CA ALA A 386 -13.36 -18.26 1.81
C ALA A 386 -11.91 -18.11 1.36
#